data_0a112b86748a3ffbbaa5a0b180c33ba0
#
_entry.id   0a112b86748a3ffbbaa5a0b180c33ba0
#
_cell.length_a   1.000
_cell.length_b   1.000
_cell.length_c   1.000
_cell.angle_alpha   90.00
_cell.angle_beta   90.00
_cell.angle_gamma   90.00
#
_symmetry.space_group_name_H-M   'P 1'
#
loop_
_entity.id
_entity.type
_entity.pdbx_description
1 polymer ?
#
loop_
_entity_poly.entity_id
_entity_poly.type
_entity_poly.pdbx_seq_one_letter_code
_entity_poly.pdbx_strand_id
1 'polypeptide(L)'
;NKRSLELMSYLIPFIILITVVVFIHEYGHYYFAKKYGVGVTDFSIGFGREIFGWNDKSGTRWKICWIPLGGYVKFFGDRNVFSQSEQQEVINKYNDVDQKKLFILKPLYQRSIIVAAGPLANFVLAILIFIIINMIAGKDMTPAVVSEVQEGSPAFVAGMKKNDTILSIDNNKVE
;
A
#
# COMPACT_ATOMS: atom_id res chain seq x y z
N ASN A 1 -11.07 -32.17 -5.94
CA ASN A 1 -11.12 -30.75 -6.29
C ASN A 1 -11.45 -29.77 -5.15
N LYS A 2 -11.66 -30.28 -3.92
CA LYS A 2 -11.85 -29.42 -2.74
C LYS A 2 -10.59 -28.58 -2.46
N ARG A 3 -9.41 -29.17 -2.58
CA ARG A 3 -8.11 -28.52 -2.36
C ARG A 3 -7.80 -27.40 -3.37
N SER A 4 -8.24 -27.52 -4.62
CA SER A 4 -8.07 -26.44 -5.62
C SER A 4 -9.02 -25.27 -5.37
N LEU A 5 -10.23 -25.53 -4.88
CA LEU A 5 -11.18 -24.48 -4.49
C LEU A 5 -10.67 -23.71 -3.26
N GLU A 6 -10.15 -24.41 -2.27
CA GLU A 6 -9.52 -23.80 -1.09
C GLU A 6 -8.33 -22.91 -1.48
N LEU A 7 -7.45 -23.42 -2.35
CA LEU A 7 -6.32 -22.61 -2.84
C LEU A 7 -6.78 -21.33 -3.57
N MET A 8 -7.80 -21.44 -4.41
CA MET A 8 -8.33 -20.29 -5.14
C MET A 8 -9.00 -19.26 -4.20
N SER A 9 -9.64 -19.71 -3.12
CA SER A 9 -10.28 -18.83 -2.14
C SER A 9 -9.29 -17.93 -1.39
N TYR A 10 -8.02 -18.32 -1.29
CA TYR A 10 -6.95 -17.48 -0.72
C TYR A 10 -6.20 -16.68 -1.79
N LEU A 11 -5.97 -17.27 -2.96
CA LEU A 11 -5.17 -16.66 -4.02
C LEU A 11 -5.86 -15.44 -4.63
N ILE A 12 -7.16 -15.53 -4.90
CA ILE A 12 -7.91 -14.42 -5.51
C ILE A 12 -7.94 -13.18 -4.60
N PRO A 13 -8.33 -13.27 -3.31
CA PRO A 13 -8.27 -12.11 -2.41
C PRO A 13 -6.85 -11.55 -2.25
N PHE A 14 -5.83 -12.39 -2.22
CA PHE A 14 -4.44 -11.97 -2.15
C PHE A 14 -4.03 -11.14 -3.38
N ILE A 15 -4.36 -11.61 -4.59
CA ILE A 15 -4.05 -10.87 -5.84
C ILE A 15 -4.80 -9.53 -5.88
N ILE A 16 -6.06 -9.50 -5.46
CA ILE A 16 -6.84 -8.26 -5.39
C ILE A 16 -6.18 -7.29 -4.40
N LEU A 17 -5.85 -7.76 -3.21
CA LEU A 17 -5.23 -6.94 -2.17
C LEU A 17 -3.90 -6.33 -2.65
N ILE A 18 -2.99 -7.17 -3.18
CA ILE A 18 -1.69 -6.69 -3.64
C ILE A 18 -1.83 -5.71 -4.80
N THR A 19 -2.78 -5.94 -5.71
CA THR A 19 -3.05 -5.03 -6.83
C THR A 19 -3.49 -3.65 -6.33
N VAL A 20 -4.39 -3.60 -5.34
CA VAL A 20 -4.84 -2.33 -4.74
C VAL A 20 -3.69 -1.60 -4.03
N VAL A 21 -2.92 -2.32 -3.22
CA VAL A 21 -1.78 -1.75 -2.48
C VAL A 21 -0.73 -1.20 -3.44
N VAL A 22 -0.40 -1.94 -4.49
CA VAL A 22 0.56 -1.51 -5.53
C VAL A 22 0.01 -0.32 -6.30
N PHE A 23 -1.26 -0.34 -6.70
CA PHE A 23 -1.88 0.79 -7.40
C PHE A 23 -1.77 2.08 -6.59
N ILE A 24 -2.11 2.05 -5.31
CA ILE A 24 -2.04 3.22 -4.43
C ILE A 24 -0.60 3.70 -4.25
N HIS A 25 0.35 2.76 -4.11
CA HIS A 25 1.78 3.06 -4.04
C HIS A 25 2.27 3.81 -5.28
N GLU A 26 2.04 3.25 -6.47
CA GLU A 26 2.45 3.86 -7.74
C GLU A 26 1.72 5.19 -8.00
N TYR A 27 0.44 5.27 -7.59
CA TYR A 27 -0.33 6.50 -7.70
C TYR A 27 0.23 7.61 -6.83
N GLY A 28 0.79 7.29 -5.66
CA GLY A 28 1.51 8.25 -4.81
C GLY A 28 2.68 8.90 -5.57
N HIS A 29 3.53 8.10 -6.20
CA HIS A 29 4.64 8.60 -7.03
C HIS A 29 4.13 9.43 -8.21
N TYR A 30 3.15 8.93 -8.93
CA TYR A 30 2.54 9.61 -10.08
C TYR A 30 1.98 10.98 -9.70
N TYR A 31 1.17 11.05 -8.63
CA TYR A 31 0.51 12.27 -8.21
C TYR A 31 1.51 13.39 -7.89
N PHE A 32 2.53 13.10 -7.10
CA PHE A 32 3.54 14.10 -6.74
C PHE A 32 4.48 14.43 -7.89
N ALA A 33 4.80 13.47 -8.76
CA ALA A 33 5.53 13.74 -10.00
C ALA A 33 4.79 14.76 -10.86
N LYS A 34 3.51 14.55 -11.11
CA LYS A 34 2.67 15.48 -11.89
C LYS A 34 2.56 16.84 -11.21
N LYS A 35 2.36 16.88 -9.88
CA LYS A 35 2.27 18.10 -9.09
C LYS A 35 3.53 18.97 -9.21
N TYR A 36 4.71 18.36 -9.27
CA TYR A 36 5.98 19.06 -9.44
C TYR A 36 6.41 19.24 -10.90
N GLY A 37 5.53 18.92 -11.85
CA GLY A 37 5.81 19.08 -13.27
C GLY A 37 6.89 18.14 -13.79
N VAL A 38 7.03 16.95 -13.17
CA VAL A 38 7.80 15.85 -13.74
C VAL A 38 6.95 15.15 -14.80
N GLY A 39 7.53 14.93 -15.98
CA GLY A 39 6.87 14.17 -17.02
C GLY A 39 6.74 12.69 -16.62
N VAL A 40 5.58 12.12 -16.83
CA VAL A 40 5.35 10.67 -16.64
C VAL A 40 4.96 10.08 -17.99
N THR A 41 5.74 9.11 -18.47
CA THR A 41 5.48 8.43 -19.75
C THR A 41 4.57 7.24 -19.59
N ASP A 42 4.77 6.46 -18.54
CA ASP A 42 4.02 5.23 -18.32
C ASP A 42 3.58 5.10 -16.85
N PHE A 43 2.36 4.66 -16.66
CA PHE A 43 1.82 4.19 -15.40
C PHE A 43 1.31 2.75 -15.60
N SER A 44 1.93 1.78 -14.95
CA SER A 44 1.59 0.37 -15.16
C SER A 44 1.16 -0.31 -13.87
N ILE A 45 0.05 -1.04 -13.95
CA ILE A 45 -0.38 -2.03 -12.96
C ILE A 45 0.02 -3.39 -13.49
N GLY A 46 0.91 -4.07 -12.77
CA GLY A 46 1.48 -5.33 -13.21
C GLY A 46 2.70 -5.17 -14.12
N PHE A 47 3.25 -6.32 -14.47
CA PHE A 47 4.42 -6.46 -15.33
C PHE A 47 4.11 -7.30 -16.56
N GLY A 48 5.00 -7.26 -17.55
CA GLY A 48 4.96 -8.07 -18.75
C GLY A 48 4.12 -7.42 -19.87
N ARG A 49 3.43 -8.27 -20.66
CA ARG A 49 2.67 -7.80 -21.84
C ARG A 49 1.44 -7.01 -21.41
N GLU A 50 1.21 -5.87 -22.06
CA GLU A 50 0.01 -5.05 -21.88
C GLU A 50 -1.23 -5.83 -22.34
N ILE A 51 -2.26 -5.91 -21.48
CA ILE A 51 -3.58 -6.44 -21.82
C ILE A 51 -4.48 -5.31 -22.32
N PHE A 52 -4.46 -4.20 -21.56
CA PHE A 52 -5.29 -3.04 -21.83
C PHE A 52 -4.54 -1.76 -21.44
N GLY A 53 -4.73 -0.70 -22.21
CA GLY A 53 -4.13 0.59 -21.89
C GLY A 53 -4.72 1.74 -22.69
N TRP A 54 -4.59 2.94 -22.13
CA TRP A 54 -5.03 4.19 -22.72
C TRP A 54 -4.04 5.32 -22.43
N ASN A 55 -4.11 6.38 -23.21
CA ASN A 55 -3.33 7.59 -22.94
C ASN A 55 -4.23 8.62 -22.26
N ASP A 56 -3.74 9.23 -21.20
CA ASP A 56 -4.42 10.35 -20.57
C ASP A 56 -4.16 11.67 -21.33
N LYS A 57 -4.88 12.73 -20.93
CA LYS A 57 -4.74 14.06 -21.56
C LYS A 57 -3.35 14.67 -21.36
N SER A 58 -2.56 14.18 -20.43
CA SER A 58 -1.21 14.64 -20.12
C SER A 58 -0.11 13.85 -20.84
N GLY A 59 -0.50 12.91 -21.70
CA GLY A 59 0.41 12.07 -22.48
C GLY A 59 0.97 10.85 -21.74
N THR A 60 0.46 10.56 -20.53
CA THR A 60 0.85 9.35 -19.78
C THR A 60 0.11 8.13 -20.33
N ARG A 61 0.83 7.07 -20.65
CA ARG A 61 0.26 5.76 -21.02
C ARG A 61 -0.08 4.98 -19.77
N TRP A 62 -1.37 4.79 -19.50
CA TRP A 62 -1.87 3.91 -18.44
C TRP A 62 -2.00 2.50 -18.99
N LYS A 63 -1.48 1.50 -18.24
CA LYS A 63 -1.46 0.09 -18.69
C LYS A 63 -1.85 -0.85 -17.57
N ILE A 64 -2.53 -1.93 -17.98
CA ILE A 64 -2.77 -3.11 -17.15
C ILE A 64 -2.05 -4.27 -17.83
N CYS A 65 -1.16 -4.92 -17.11
CA CYS A 65 -0.30 -5.99 -17.62
C CYS A 65 -0.70 -7.37 -17.06
N TRP A 66 -0.19 -8.41 -17.70
CA TRP A 66 -0.56 -9.80 -17.40
C TRP A 66 -0.22 -10.29 -16.00
N ILE A 67 0.88 -9.83 -15.41
CA ILE A 67 1.36 -10.29 -14.12
C ILE A 67 0.97 -9.25 -13.06
N PRO A 68 -0.10 -9.45 -12.26
CA PRO A 68 -0.63 -8.43 -11.34
C PRO A 68 0.16 -8.36 -10.01
N LEU A 69 1.46 -8.70 -10.03
CA LEU A 69 2.32 -8.74 -8.86
C LEU A 69 3.29 -7.55 -8.85
N GLY A 70 2.74 -6.33 -8.87
CA GLY A 70 3.57 -5.14 -8.87
C GLY A 70 3.04 -4.05 -9.80
N GLY A 71 3.86 -3.04 -10.06
CA GLY A 71 3.59 -1.94 -10.97
C GLY A 71 4.82 -1.06 -11.12
N TYR A 72 4.71 0.00 -11.90
CA TYR A 72 5.74 1.01 -12.01
C TYR A 72 5.22 2.32 -12.58
N VAL A 73 5.86 3.40 -12.17
CA VAL A 73 5.74 4.72 -12.81
C VAL A 73 7.05 5.01 -13.52
N LYS A 74 6.99 5.28 -14.83
CA LYS A 74 8.17 5.64 -15.62
C LYS A 74 8.17 7.14 -15.86
N PHE A 75 9.23 7.80 -15.40
CA PHE A 75 9.39 9.23 -15.61
C PHE A 75 9.95 9.53 -16.99
N PHE A 76 9.66 10.74 -17.47
CA PHE A 76 10.21 11.23 -18.71
C PHE A 76 11.74 11.35 -18.61
N GLY A 77 12.44 10.81 -19.60
CA GLY A 77 13.89 10.77 -19.60
C GLY A 77 14.52 9.73 -18.65
N ASP A 78 13.69 8.89 -17.99
CA ASP A 78 14.18 7.84 -17.10
C ASP A 78 14.85 6.73 -17.93
N ARG A 79 16.15 6.74 -17.85
CA ARG A 79 17.03 5.63 -18.22
C ARG A 79 17.75 5.21 -16.95
N ASN A 80 18.16 3.97 -16.83
CA ASN A 80 18.98 3.47 -15.70
C ASN A 80 20.36 4.18 -15.71
N VAL A 81 20.37 5.44 -15.29
CA VAL A 81 21.52 6.34 -15.39
C VAL A 81 22.18 6.38 -14.02
N PHE A 82 23.25 5.59 -13.85
CA PHE A 82 23.98 5.45 -12.58
C PHE A 82 25.18 6.38 -12.48
N SER A 83 25.65 6.97 -13.60
CA SER A 83 26.83 7.85 -13.63
C SER A 83 26.47 9.30 -13.97
N GLN A 84 27.31 10.24 -13.52
CA GLN A 84 27.13 11.66 -13.86
C GLN A 84 27.25 11.95 -15.35
N SER A 85 28.13 11.23 -16.07
CA SER A 85 28.28 11.35 -17.52
C SER A 85 27.02 10.98 -18.28
N GLU A 86 26.37 9.85 -17.88
CA GLU A 86 25.11 9.42 -18.49
C GLU A 86 23.96 10.39 -18.18
N GLN A 87 23.95 10.97 -16.97
CA GLN A 87 22.98 12.02 -16.64
C GLN A 87 23.14 13.26 -17.54
N GLN A 88 24.37 13.67 -17.79
CA GLN A 88 24.65 14.82 -18.66
C GLN A 88 24.25 14.53 -20.11
N GLU A 89 24.45 13.31 -20.61
CA GLU A 89 23.97 12.89 -21.95
C GLU A 89 22.45 12.96 -22.06
N VAL A 90 21.74 12.51 -21.04
CA VAL A 90 20.27 12.61 -21.01
C VAL A 90 19.82 14.06 -21.02
N ILE A 91 20.46 14.93 -20.22
CA ILE A 91 20.13 16.36 -20.18
C ILE A 91 20.34 17.01 -21.54
N ASN A 92 21.49 16.78 -22.17
CA ASN A 92 21.87 17.37 -23.44
C ASN A 92 20.98 16.92 -24.62
N LYS A 93 20.29 15.79 -24.46
CA LYS A 93 19.40 15.23 -25.48
C LYS A 93 18.09 16.02 -25.64
N TYR A 94 17.67 16.72 -24.59
CA TYR A 94 16.39 17.41 -24.56
C TYR A 94 16.56 18.92 -24.63
N ASN A 95 15.57 19.60 -25.22
CA ASN A 95 15.50 21.05 -25.23
C ASN A 95 15.13 21.62 -23.84
N ASP A 96 15.30 22.92 -23.63
CA ASP A 96 15.06 23.58 -22.34
C ASP A 96 13.66 23.37 -21.76
N VAL A 97 12.65 23.21 -22.62
CA VAL A 97 11.26 23.00 -22.18
C VAL A 97 11.08 21.57 -21.65
N ASP A 98 11.68 20.59 -22.30
CA ASP A 98 11.60 19.20 -21.91
C ASP A 98 12.52 18.87 -20.73
N GLN A 99 13.66 19.58 -20.60
CA GLN A 99 14.53 19.46 -19.43
C GLN A 99 13.80 19.79 -18.13
N LYS A 100 12.85 20.74 -18.12
CA LYS A 100 12.03 21.08 -16.96
C LYS A 100 11.14 19.92 -16.49
N LYS A 101 10.90 18.92 -17.36
CA LYS A 101 10.11 17.72 -17.03
C LYS A 101 10.96 16.58 -16.49
N LEU A 102 12.29 16.67 -16.53
CA LEU A 102 13.20 15.63 -16.07
C LEU A 102 13.20 15.56 -14.53
N PHE A 103 13.00 14.35 -13.99
CA PHE A 103 13.05 14.10 -12.55
C PHE A 103 14.41 14.48 -11.94
N ILE A 104 15.51 14.16 -12.64
CA ILE A 104 16.89 14.41 -12.17
C ILE A 104 17.22 15.88 -11.99
N LEU A 105 16.58 16.78 -12.74
CA LEU A 105 16.78 18.23 -12.64
C LEU A 105 15.89 18.91 -11.59
N LYS A 106 14.99 18.17 -10.93
CA LYS A 106 14.17 18.74 -9.85
C LYS A 106 14.99 18.95 -8.58
N PRO A 107 14.67 19.98 -7.78
CA PRO A 107 15.28 20.19 -6.46
C PRO A 107 15.19 18.94 -5.60
N LEU A 108 16.19 18.74 -4.72
CA LEU A 108 16.29 17.51 -3.90
C LEU A 108 15.01 17.23 -3.09
N TYR A 109 14.41 18.27 -2.48
CA TYR A 109 13.18 18.11 -1.70
C TYR A 109 12.01 17.58 -2.54
N GLN A 110 11.86 18.01 -3.81
CA GLN A 110 10.81 17.52 -4.70
C GLN A 110 11.06 16.04 -5.05
N ARG A 111 12.29 15.68 -5.36
CA ARG A 111 12.68 14.28 -5.63
C ARG A 111 12.42 13.40 -4.42
N SER A 112 12.80 13.86 -3.22
CA SER A 112 12.57 13.12 -1.97
C SER A 112 11.08 12.92 -1.69
N ILE A 113 10.24 13.95 -1.91
CA ILE A 113 8.79 13.83 -1.74
C ILE A 113 8.20 12.85 -2.75
N ILE A 114 8.61 12.91 -4.02
CA ILE A 114 8.13 11.98 -5.05
C ILE A 114 8.48 10.53 -4.67
N VAL A 115 9.71 10.27 -4.22
CA VAL A 115 10.15 8.93 -3.82
C VAL A 115 9.42 8.45 -2.56
N ALA A 116 9.22 9.32 -1.56
CA ALA A 116 8.53 8.97 -0.33
C ALA A 116 7.01 8.81 -0.50
N ALA A 117 6.44 9.40 -1.56
CA ALA A 117 4.99 9.47 -1.77
C ALA A 117 4.33 8.08 -1.93
N GLY A 118 5.02 7.13 -2.56
CA GLY A 118 4.52 5.76 -2.69
C GLY A 118 4.29 5.08 -1.33
N PRO A 119 5.32 4.90 -0.50
CA PRO A 119 5.15 4.34 0.85
C PRO A 119 4.15 5.14 1.70
N LEU A 120 4.19 6.47 1.67
CA LEU A 120 3.26 7.32 2.42
C LEU A 120 1.81 7.12 2.00
N ALA A 121 1.54 6.93 0.71
CA ALA A 121 0.21 6.63 0.20
C ALA A 121 -0.34 5.31 0.79
N ASN A 122 0.52 4.29 0.93
CA ASN A 122 0.14 3.03 1.57
C ASN A 122 -0.13 3.18 3.07
N PHE A 123 0.61 4.03 3.78
CA PHE A 123 0.29 4.35 5.18
C PHE A 123 -1.08 5.03 5.31
N VAL A 124 -1.38 5.99 4.43
CA VAL A 124 -2.70 6.64 4.40
C VAL A 124 -3.80 5.60 4.12
N LEU A 125 -3.58 4.71 3.14
CA LEU A 125 -4.51 3.62 2.84
C LEU A 125 -4.75 2.73 4.06
N ALA A 126 -3.69 2.32 4.75
CA ALA A 126 -3.79 1.49 5.95
C ALA A 126 -4.62 2.17 7.05
N ILE A 127 -4.35 3.44 7.33
CA ILE A 127 -5.11 4.24 8.31
C ILE A 127 -6.59 4.30 7.92
N LEU A 128 -6.90 4.56 6.65
CA LEU A 128 -8.29 4.61 6.16
C LEU A 128 -9.00 3.27 6.32
N ILE A 129 -8.33 2.16 5.99
CA ILE A 129 -8.87 0.80 6.17
C ILE A 129 -9.17 0.54 7.65
N PHE A 130 -8.23 0.87 8.55
CA PHE A 130 -8.45 0.71 9.99
C PHE A 130 -9.62 1.55 10.51
N ILE A 131 -9.74 2.79 10.06
CA ILE A 131 -10.89 3.64 10.41
C ILE A 131 -12.20 2.98 9.96
N ILE A 132 -12.27 2.53 8.70
CA ILE A 132 -13.46 1.89 8.14
C ILE A 132 -13.83 0.62 8.91
N ILE A 133 -12.84 -0.24 9.19
CA ILE A 133 -13.07 -1.48 9.95
C ILE A 133 -13.62 -1.15 11.34
N ASN A 134 -13.00 -0.22 12.07
CA ASN A 134 -13.47 0.16 13.41
C ASN A 134 -14.85 0.83 13.41
N MET A 135 -15.19 1.55 12.33
CA MET A 135 -16.53 2.15 12.20
C MET A 135 -17.61 1.10 11.92
N ILE A 136 -17.29 0.03 11.18
CA ILE A 136 -18.24 -1.02 10.78
C ILE A 136 -18.33 -2.12 11.84
N ALA A 137 -17.19 -2.65 12.29
CA ALA A 137 -17.13 -3.74 13.25
C ALA A 137 -17.36 -3.28 14.69
N GLY A 138 -17.15 -1.98 14.97
CA GLY A 138 -17.16 -1.46 16.32
C GLY A 138 -15.91 -1.87 17.12
N LYS A 139 -15.90 -1.57 18.40
CA LYS A 139 -14.90 -2.05 19.33
C LYS A 139 -15.35 -3.44 19.80
N ASP A 140 -14.63 -4.48 19.42
CA ASP A 140 -14.82 -5.82 19.99
C ASP A 140 -14.48 -5.77 21.48
N MET A 141 -15.51 -5.60 22.29
CA MET A 141 -15.42 -5.75 23.73
C MET A 141 -15.47 -7.24 24.02
N THR A 142 -14.33 -7.90 24.05
CA THR A 142 -14.25 -9.29 24.46
C THR A 142 -14.71 -9.34 25.93
N PRO A 143 -15.84 -9.98 26.25
CA PRO A 143 -16.28 -10.06 27.62
C PRO A 143 -15.19 -10.74 28.45
N ALA A 144 -14.98 -10.25 29.69
CA ALA A 144 -13.99 -10.80 30.61
C ALA A 144 -14.43 -12.21 31.10
N VAL A 145 -14.34 -13.19 30.21
CA VAL A 145 -14.71 -14.59 30.49
C VAL A 145 -13.44 -15.39 30.80
N VAL A 146 -13.50 -16.15 31.87
CA VAL A 146 -12.43 -17.04 32.30
C VAL A 146 -12.30 -18.21 31.32
N SER A 147 -11.22 -18.24 30.55
CA SER A 147 -10.95 -19.29 29.56
C SER A 147 -10.53 -20.61 30.21
N GLU A 148 -9.75 -20.53 31.29
CA GLU A 148 -9.24 -21.70 32.02
C GLU A 148 -8.84 -21.29 33.44
N VAL A 149 -8.99 -22.22 34.40
CA VAL A 149 -8.54 -22.07 35.79
C VAL A 149 -7.58 -23.19 36.10
N GLN A 150 -6.35 -22.83 36.46
CA GLN A 150 -5.30 -23.80 36.77
C GLN A 150 -5.59 -24.45 38.15
N GLU A 151 -5.56 -25.80 38.21
CA GLU A 151 -5.75 -26.54 39.46
C GLU A 151 -4.71 -26.12 40.51
N GLY A 152 -5.16 -25.92 41.77
CA GLY A 152 -4.33 -25.50 42.85
C GLY A 152 -3.96 -24.01 42.88
N SER A 153 -4.44 -23.21 41.89
CA SER A 153 -4.26 -21.75 41.91
C SER A 153 -5.16 -21.06 42.93
N PRO A 154 -4.82 -19.84 43.38
CA PRO A 154 -5.71 -19.05 44.24
C PRO A 154 -7.12 -18.87 43.65
N ALA A 155 -7.23 -18.72 42.33
CA ALA A 155 -8.51 -18.60 41.65
C ALA A 155 -9.34 -19.89 41.76
N PHE A 156 -8.69 -21.07 41.63
CA PHE A 156 -9.34 -22.37 41.83
C PHE A 156 -9.82 -22.55 43.27
N VAL A 157 -8.99 -22.20 44.27
CA VAL A 157 -9.34 -22.27 45.69
C VAL A 157 -10.49 -21.30 46.02
N ALA A 158 -10.54 -20.13 45.37
CA ALA A 158 -11.63 -19.16 45.50
C ALA A 158 -12.93 -19.62 44.80
N GLY A 159 -12.94 -20.76 44.08
CA GLY A 159 -14.12 -21.33 43.45
C GLY A 159 -14.41 -20.81 42.04
N MET A 160 -13.49 -20.06 41.42
CA MET A 160 -13.62 -19.58 40.04
C MET A 160 -13.62 -20.77 39.08
N LYS A 161 -14.48 -20.74 38.08
CA LYS A 161 -14.65 -21.80 37.07
C LYS A 161 -14.44 -21.30 35.64
N LYS A 162 -14.11 -22.20 34.77
CA LYS A 162 -14.11 -21.91 33.32
C LYS A 162 -15.48 -21.41 32.88
N ASN A 163 -15.52 -20.39 32.05
CA ASN A 163 -16.67 -19.66 31.53
C ASN A 163 -17.33 -18.71 32.55
N ASP A 164 -16.77 -18.50 33.75
CA ASP A 164 -17.24 -17.42 34.61
C ASP A 164 -16.99 -16.06 33.95
N THR A 165 -17.93 -15.14 34.09
CA THR A 165 -17.77 -13.76 33.59
C THR A 165 -17.41 -12.84 34.74
N ILE A 166 -16.30 -12.13 34.64
CA ILE A 166 -15.88 -11.14 35.63
C ILE A 166 -16.66 -9.86 35.40
N LEU A 167 -17.56 -9.51 36.29
CA LEU A 167 -18.41 -8.34 36.21
C LEU A 167 -17.76 -7.08 36.78
N SER A 168 -16.95 -7.23 37.81
CA SER A 168 -16.25 -6.11 38.46
C SER A 168 -14.97 -6.57 39.18
N ILE A 169 -14.00 -5.68 39.28
CA ILE A 169 -12.77 -5.83 40.07
C ILE A 169 -12.67 -4.58 40.95
N ASP A 170 -12.59 -4.75 42.27
CA ASP A 170 -12.50 -3.64 43.25
C ASP A 170 -13.57 -2.55 43.01
N ASN A 171 -14.82 -2.95 42.82
CA ASN A 171 -15.98 -2.12 42.49
C ASN A 171 -15.94 -1.40 41.11
N ASN A 172 -14.89 -1.60 40.32
CA ASN A 172 -14.85 -1.10 38.96
C ASN A 172 -15.44 -2.14 38.02
N LYS A 173 -16.45 -1.75 37.24
CA LYS A 173 -17.01 -2.65 36.22
C LYS A 173 -15.95 -2.98 35.17
N VAL A 174 -15.88 -4.26 34.80
CA VAL A 174 -15.07 -4.74 33.69
C VAL A 174 -16.00 -4.77 32.48
N GLU A 175 -15.66 -3.95 31.47
CA GLU A 175 -16.37 -3.91 30.18
C GLU A 175 -15.58 -4.66 29.12
#